data_f9e900695b481941b05f8ec125fca153
#
_entry.id   f9e900695b481941b05f8ec125fca153
#
_cell.length_a   1.000
_cell.length_b   1.000
_cell.length_c   1.000
_cell.angle_alpha   90.00
_cell.angle_beta   90.00
_cell.angle_gamma   90.00
#
_symmetry.space_group_name_H-M   'P 1'
#
loop_
_entity.id
_entity.type
_entity.pdbx_description
1 polymer ?
#
loop_
_entity_poly.entity_id
_entity_poly.type
_entity_poly.pdbx_seq_one_letter_code
_entity_poly.pdbx_strand_id
1 'polypeptide(L)'
;KNYYTWSLTDMQGYVGGYNGNSLWGMDEKLILVDGVPRNIDYISPTEISQITFLKGAQAVVLYGSRAAKGVIMITTKRGKSTDLQVDVRANTGFYVAKSYPEYLGSAEYMTLYNEARANDGLGALYSAEDIYHYGSGENPYRYANVNMYSSDYIKKAYNRSDVTAEISGGNHRAHFYTNINYLRSNDVFKIGEAKHNGTNGLNIRGNVDLTLNDFITAYVNAKVSFYSRRSANGSYYWSAASTLRPNRISPLIPLSYIDANAASAWDLVANSNNIVDGKYFLAGTQSDMTNVFGDYYASGYSKATDRSFQFDAGVNIGLDKVLKGLSFHTRFSVDYSTAYITSYNNSYATYAPTWSNNGGKDIIVGLTKYNEDKKSGVQNISGSSDNQTVLFS
;
A
#
# COMPACT_ATOMS: atom_id res chain seq x y z
N LYS A 1 -18.44 -9.12 9.23
CA LYS A 1 -17.50 -8.00 9.28
C LYS A 1 -16.28 -8.36 8.45
N ASN A 2 -15.93 -7.49 7.50
CA ASN A 2 -14.68 -7.65 6.73
C ASN A 2 -13.53 -7.05 7.57
N TYR A 3 -12.82 -7.88 8.31
CA TYR A 3 -11.70 -7.43 9.15
C TYR A 3 -10.44 -7.06 8.37
N TYR A 4 -10.39 -7.39 7.06
CA TYR A 4 -9.18 -7.22 6.24
C TYR A 4 -9.03 -5.86 5.59
N THR A 5 -10.14 -5.22 5.24
CA THR A 5 -10.15 -3.98 4.46
C THR A 5 -11.20 -3.01 4.98
N TRP A 6 -11.26 -2.81 6.30
CA TRP A 6 -12.23 -1.89 6.86
C TRP A 6 -11.79 -0.44 6.68
N SER A 7 -12.73 0.37 6.24
CA SER A 7 -12.64 1.83 6.27
C SER A 7 -14.03 2.40 6.60
N LEU A 8 -14.09 3.68 6.93
CA LEU A 8 -15.41 4.34 7.09
C LEU A 8 -16.24 4.29 5.80
N THR A 9 -15.60 4.20 4.63
CA THR A 9 -16.29 4.06 3.36
C THR A 9 -17.13 2.78 3.26
N ASP A 10 -16.76 1.73 4.02
CA ASP A 10 -17.54 0.49 4.08
C ASP A 10 -18.93 0.69 4.73
N MET A 11 -19.15 1.81 5.43
CA MET A 11 -20.45 2.20 5.95
C MET A 11 -21.36 2.83 4.89
N GLN A 12 -20.85 3.09 3.72
CA GLN A 12 -21.62 3.51 2.56
C GLN A 12 -22.68 2.44 2.22
N GLY A 13 -23.90 2.84 2.01
CA GLY A 13 -25.02 1.91 1.81
C GLY A 13 -25.71 1.43 3.10
N TYR A 14 -25.05 1.48 4.26
CA TYR A 14 -25.68 1.19 5.56
C TYR A 14 -26.21 2.46 6.24
N VAL A 15 -25.69 3.62 5.90
CA VAL A 15 -26.06 4.91 6.50
C VAL A 15 -26.60 5.82 5.41
N GLY A 16 -27.90 6.11 5.45
CA GLY A 16 -28.54 7.02 4.48
C GLY A 16 -27.86 8.39 4.44
N GLY A 17 -27.54 8.87 3.23
CA GLY A 17 -26.87 10.16 3.00
C GLY A 17 -25.36 10.15 3.30
N TYR A 18 -24.75 9.01 3.56
CA TYR A 18 -23.30 8.87 3.71
C TYR A 18 -22.71 8.23 2.44
N ASN A 19 -21.75 8.89 1.82
CA ASN A 19 -21.06 8.42 0.60
C ASN A 19 -19.56 8.12 0.81
N GLY A 20 -19.13 7.93 2.05
CA GLY A 20 -17.72 7.72 2.41
C GLY A 20 -16.96 9.04 2.67
N ASN A 21 -17.19 10.08 1.90
CA ASN A 21 -16.50 11.37 2.04
C ASN A 21 -17.37 12.43 2.73
N SER A 22 -18.67 12.41 2.52
CA SER A 22 -19.59 13.42 3.04
C SER A 22 -20.80 12.81 3.74
N LEU A 23 -21.41 13.58 4.64
CA LEU A 23 -22.73 13.34 5.20
C LEU A 23 -23.72 14.30 4.54
N TRP A 24 -24.71 13.76 3.81
CA TRP A 24 -25.72 14.53 3.06
C TRP A 24 -25.13 15.57 2.09
N GLY A 25 -24.04 15.20 1.41
CA GLY A 25 -23.35 16.05 0.45
C GLY A 25 -22.50 17.17 1.08
N MET A 26 -22.42 17.23 2.42
CA MET A 26 -21.59 18.18 3.12
C MET A 26 -20.24 17.56 3.48
N ASP A 27 -19.17 18.05 2.87
CA ASP A 27 -17.81 17.64 3.18
C ASP A 27 -17.32 18.13 4.55
N GLU A 28 -16.16 17.65 4.99
CA GLU A 28 -15.51 18.07 6.26
C GLU A 28 -16.32 17.74 7.53
N LYS A 29 -16.94 16.57 7.54
CA LYS A 29 -17.56 16.03 8.75
C LYS A 29 -16.59 15.97 9.93
N LEU A 30 -17.08 16.25 11.14
CA LEU A 30 -16.31 16.07 12.37
C LEU A 30 -16.22 14.57 12.72
N ILE A 31 -15.02 14.06 12.92
CA ILE A 31 -14.81 12.68 13.39
C ILE A 31 -14.32 12.73 14.83
N LEU A 32 -15.00 11.99 15.70
CA LEU A 32 -14.68 11.89 17.11
C LEU A 32 -14.36 10.43 17.47
N VAL A 33 -13.25 10.22 18.13
CA VAL A 33 -12.91 8.92 18.74
C VAL A 33 -12.93 9.09 20.25
N ASP A 34 -13.82 8.38 20.90
CA ASP A 34 -14.10 8.52 22.35
C ASP A 34 -14.34 9.98 22.77
N GLY A 35 -15.00 10.76 21.89
CA GLY A 35 -15.33 12.18 22.12
C GLY A 35 -14.20 13.17 21.81
N VAL A 36 -13.07 12.74 21.31
CA VAL A 36 -11.93 13.59 20.90
C VAL A 36 -11.88 13.71 19.38
N PRO A 37 -11.77 14.92 18.79
CA PRO A 37 -11.56 15.11 17.36
C PRO A 37 -10.22 14.49 16.93
N ARG A 38 -10.28 13.43 16.10
CA ARG A 38 -9.11 12.65 15.70
C ARG A 38 -9.21 12.09 14.29
N ASN A 39 -8.07 11.86 13.68
CA ASN A 39 -7.97 11.00 12.53
C ASN A 39 -8.20 9.53 12.95
N ILE A 40 -8.91 8.78 12.12
CA ILE A 40 -9.22 7.35 12.33
C ILE A 40 -8.25 6.42 11.62
N ASP A 41 -7.27 6.95 10.93
CA ASP A 41 -6.26 6.12 10.29
C ASP A 41 -5.67 5.16 11.32
N TYR A 42 -5.54 3.91 10.91
CA TYR A 42 -5.00 2.83 11.73
C TYR A 42 -5.89 2.34 12.90
N ILE A 43 -7.15 2.75 13.01
CA ILE A 43 -8.08 2.10 13.95
C ILE A 43 -8.44 0.72 13.42
N SER A 44 -8.15 -0.33 14.22
CA SER A 44 -8.61 -1.68 13.89
C SER A 44 -10.12 -1.79 14.10
N PRO A 45 -10.88 -2.44 13.20
CA PRO A 45 -12.31 -2.69 13.41
C PRO A 45 -12.57 -3.52 14.68
N THR A 46 -11.59 -4.26 15.17
CA THR A 46 -11.70 -5.05 16.41
C THR A 46 -11.73 -4.18 17.66
N GLU A 47 -11.17 -2.96 17.62
CA GLU A 47 -11.19 -1.98 18.71
C GLU A 47 -12.54 -1.27 18.87
N ILE A 48 -13.37 -1.28 17.81
CA ILE A 48 -14.59 -0.49 17.76
C ILE A 48 -15.74 -1.22 18.44
N SER A 49 -16.38 -0.54 19.38
CA SER A 49 -17.62 -0.97 19.98
C SER A 49 -18.84 -0.49 19.19
N GLN A 50 -18.84 0.80 18.81
CA GLN A 50 -19.97 1.45 18.14
C GLN A 50 -19.50 2.56 17.23
N ILE A 51 -20.25 2.77 16.11
CA ILE A 51 -20.13 3.93 15.26
C ILE A 51 -21.50 4.59 15.18
N THR A 52 -21.55 5.89 15.48
CA THR A 52 -22.76 6.69 15.48
C THR A 52 -22.62 7.83 14.50
N PHE A 53 -23.62 8.01 13.65
CA PHE A 53 -23.70 9.12 12.70
C PHE A 53 -24.72 10.14 13.16
N LEU A 54 -24.27 11.32 13.54
CA LEU A 54 -25.14 12.44 13.93
C LEU A 54 -25.26 13.42 12.77
N LYS A 55 -26.47 13.76 12.42
CA LYS A 55 -26.79 14.59 11.26
C LYS A 55 -27.65 15.79 11.68
N GLY A 56 -27.44 16.93 11.01
CA GLY A 56 -28.27 18.12 11.21
C GLY A 56 -28.18 18.73 12.61
N ALA A 57 -29.28 19.23 13.13
CA ALA A 57 -29.33 19.99 14.38
C ALA A 57 -28.79 19.23 15.60
N GLN A 58 -28.96 17.94 15.66
CA GLN A 58 -28.48 17.12 16.79
C GLN A 58 -26.95 17.19 16.93
N ALA A 59 -26.23 17.19 15.81
CA ALA A 59 -24.79 17.32 15.82
C ALA A 59 -24.36 18.70 16.34
N VAL A 60 -25.01 19.76 15.88
CA VAL A 60 -24.71 21.14 16.27
C VAL A 60 -25.01 21.41 17.74
N VAL A 61 -26.14 20.89 18.26
CA VAL A 61 -26.50 21.03 19.69
C VAL A 61 -25.44 20.41 20.60
N LEU A 62 -24.88 19.26 20.23
CA LEU A 62 -23.91 18.54 21.06
C LEU A 62 -22.48 19.04 20.89
N TYR A 63 -22.10 19.49 19.69
CA TYR A 63 -20.69 19.74 19.34
C TYR A 63 -20.45 21.14 18.73
N GLY A 64 -21.46 22.00 18.75
CA GLY A 64 -21.37 23.38 18.28
C GLY A 64 -21.21 23.51 16.77
N SER A 65 -20.75 24.67 16.32
CA SER A 65 -20.60 24.99 14.89
C SER A 65 -19.66 24.08 14.12
N ARG A 66 -18.68 23.48 14.77
CA ARG A 66 -17.76 22.51 14.16
C ARG A 66 -18.48 21.25 13.63
N ALA A 67 -19.65 20.96 14.17
CA ALA A 67 -20.48 19.81 13.80
C ALA A 67 -21.56 20.14 12.77
N ALA A 68 -21.58 21.35 12.21
CA ALA A 68 -22.62 21.78 11.26
C ALA A 68 -22.74 20.87 10.03
N LYS A 69 -21.66 20.26 9.62
CA LYS A 69 -21.58 19.31 8.50
C LYS A 69 -21.78 17.84 8.91
N GLY A 70 -22.15 17.59 10.16
CA GLY A 70 -22.37 16.27 10.73
C GLY A 70 -21.18 15.74 11.51
N VAL A 71 -21.45 14.71 12.31
CA VAL A 71 -20.45 14.06 13.21
C VAL A 71 -20.49 12.56 13.02
N ILE A 72 -19.33 11.96 12.94
CA ILE A 72 -19.14 10.50 13.07
C ILE A 72 -18.46 10.23 14.41
N MET A 73 -19.15 9.57 15.31
CA MET A 73 -18.62 9.19 16.61
C MET A 73 -18.22 7.73 16.59
N ILE A 74 -16.98 7.45 16.92
CA ILE A 74 -16.43 6.12 17.09
C ILE A 74 -16.19 5.91 18.57
N THR A 75 -16.86 4.91 19.15
CA THR A 75 -16.66 4.50 20.52
C THR A 75 -15.83 3.24 20.54
N THR A 76 -14.72 3.25 21.27
CA THR A 76 -13.85 2.07 21.39
C THR A 76 -14.36 1.14 22.49
N LYS A 77 -13.92 -0.11 22.44
CA LYS A 77 -14.23 -1.11 23.45
C LYS A 77 -13.58 -0.74 24.79
N ARG A 78 -14.29 -1.08 25.87
CA ARG A 78 -13.82 -0.87 27.24
C ARG A 78 -13.90 -2.18 28.03
N GLY A 79 -13.14 -2.25 29.10
CA GLY A 79 -13.21 -3.33 30.06
C GLY A 79 -14.58 -3.38 30.76
N LYS A 80 -14.84 -4.52 31.37
CA LYS A 80 -16.03 -4.76 32.21
C LYS A 80 -15.58 -5.34 33.53
N SER A 81 -16.43 -5.24 34.54
CA SER A 81 -16.21 -5.90 35.84
C SER A 81 -16.47 -7.40 35.69
N THR A 82 -15.51 -8.10 35.14
CA THR A 82 -15.52 -9.55 34.88
C THR A 82 -14.12 -10.12 35.10
N ASP A 83 -14.06 -11.44 35.27
CA ASP A 83 -12.78 -12.15 35.24
C ASP A 83 -11.99 -11.86 33.97
N LEU A 84 -10.69 -12.12 34.01
CA LEU A 84 -9.80 -11.94 32.89
C LEU A 84 -10.30 -12.72 31.65
N GLN A 85 -10.54 -12.00 30.58
CA GLN A 85 -10.91 -12.56 29.28
C GLN A 85 -9.79 -12.30 28.29
N VAL A 86 -9.38 -13.34 27.58
CA VAL A 86 -8.39 -13.26 26.50
C VAL A 86 -8.98 -13.87 25.24
N ASP A 87 -9.08 -13.07 24.19
CA ASP A 87 -9.54 -13.50 22.87
C ASP A 87 -8.40 -13.27 21.86
N VAL A 88 -7.95 -14.34 21.22
CA VAL A 88 -6.91 -14.29 20.20
C VAL A 88 -7.47 -14.76 18.87
N ARG A 89 -7.34 -13.93 17.85
CA ARG A 89 -7.78 -14.24 16.49
C ARG A 89 -6.59 -14.10 15.54
N ALA A 90 -6.40 -15.09 14.71
CA ALA A 90 -5.46 -15.07 13.62
C ALA A 90 -6.22 -15.27 12.30
N ASN A 91 -6.00 -14.38 11.37
CA ASN A 91 -6.60 -14.43 10.05
C ASN A 91 -5.51 -14.44 8.99
N THR A 92 -5.71 -15.25 7.96
CA THR A 92 -4.87 -15.22 6.76
C THR A 92 -5.77 -15.28 5.54
N GLY A 93 -5.45 -14.49 4.55
CA GLY A 93 -6.19 -14.42 3.31
C GLY A 93 -5.25 -14.28 2.12
N PHE A 94 -5.75 -14.68 0.97
CA PHE A 94 -5.05 -14.54 -0.29
C PHE A 94 -5.85 -13.64 -1.23
N TYR A 95 -5.19 -12.66 -1.79
CA TYR A 95 -5.75 -11.87 -2.88
C TYR A 95 -5.41 -12.57 -4.18
N VAL A 96 -6.44 -12.91 -4.93
CA VAL A 96 -6.33 -13.53 -6.25
C VAL A 96 -7.03 -12.60 -7.23
N ALA A 97 -6.37 -12.23 -8.32
CA ALA A 97 -7.02 -11.44 -9.35
C ALA A 97 -8.18 -12.24 -9.96
N LYS A 98 -9.35 -11.63 -10.02
CA LYS A 98 -10.53 -12.25 -10.66
C LYS A 98 -10.32 -12.37 -12.16
N SER A 99 -9.77 -11.34 -12.78
CA SER A 99 -9.36 -11.30 -14.18
C SER A 99 -8.34 -10.21 -14.37
N TYR A 100 -7.53 -10.34 -15.39
CA TYR A 100 -6.68 -9.27 -15.89
C TYR A 100 -7.21 -8.77 -17.23
N PRO A 101 -6.94 -7.51 -17.60
CA PRO A 101 -7.22 -7.03 -18.95
C PRO A 101 -6.44 -7.85 -19.96
N GLU A 102 -7.06 -8.11 -21.10
CA GLU A 102 -6.40 -8.70 -22.26
C GLU A 102 -6.11 -7.59 -23.26
N TYR A 103 -4.87 -7.51 -23.69
CA TYR A 103 -4.39 -6.55 -24.68
C TYR A 103 -3.92 -7.30 -25.93
N LEU A 104 -3.89 -6.61 -27.04
CA LEU A 104 -3.35 -7.14 -28.28
C LEU A 104 -1.90 -7.60 -28.09
N GLY A 105 -1.56 -8.72 -28.71
CA GLY A 105 -0.19 -9.14 -28.87
C GLY A 105 0.58 -8.27 -29.87
N SER A 106 1.89 -8.43 -29.89
CA SER A 106 2.75 -7.59 -30.74
C SER A 106 2.42 -7.68 -32.23
N ALA A 107 2.22 -8.89 -32.76
CA ALA A 107 1.87 -9.09 -34.17
C ALA A 107 0.50 -8.52 -34.53
N GLU A 108 -0.48 -8.71 -33.68
CA GLU A 108 -1.84 -8.16 -33.87
C GLU A 108 -1.80 -6.62 -33.85
N TYR A 109 -1.11 -6.07 -32.87
CA TYR A 109 -0.91 -4.61 -32.78
C TYR A 109 -0.24 -4.05 -34.04
N MET A 110 0.84 -4.69 -34.51
CA MET A 110 1.58 -4.24 -35.68
C MET A 110 0.70 -4.31 -36.96
N THR A 111 -0.11 -5.34 -37.08
CA THR A 111 -1.06 -5.51 -38.20
C THR A 111 -2.09 -4.40 -38.20
N LEU A 112 -2.78 -4.18 -37.08
CA LEU A 112 -3.80 -3.13 -36.96
C LEU A 112 -3.21 -1.71 -37.10
N TYR A 113 -1.97 -1.52 -36.63
CA TYR A 113 -1.28 -0.25 -36.80
C TYR A 113 -0.97 0.04 -38.27
N ASN A 114 -0.54 -0.98 -39.05
CA ASN A 114 -0.36 -0.83 -40.49
C ASN A 114 -1.68 -0.55 -41.22
N GLU A 115 -2.78 -1.19 -40.82
CA GLU A 115 -4.11 -0.90 -41.34
C GLU A 115 -4.54 0.53 -41.07
N ALA A 116 -4.37 1.01 -39.84
CA ALA A 116 -4.64 2.42 -39.49
C ALA A 116 -3.83 3.40 -40.36
N ARG A 117 -2.54 3.11 -40.56
CA ARG A 117 -1.69 3.93 -41.45
C ARG A 117 -2.16 3.93 -42.89
N ALA A 118 -2.59 2.77 -43.40
CA ALA A 118 -3.13 2.67 -44.78
C ALA A 118 -4.41 3.51 -44.93
N ASN A 119 -5.30 3.52 -43.91
CA ASN A 119 -6.50 4.35 -43.88
C ASN A 119 -6.16 5.86 -43.91
N ASP A 120 -5.01 6.24 -43.31
CA ASP A 120 -4.48 7.62 -43.33
C ASP A 120 -3.67 7.93 -44.62
N GLY A 121 -3.60 7.01 -45.59
CA GLY A 121 -2.82 7.16 -46.81
C GLY A 121 -1.31 7.04 -46.63
N LEU A 122 -0.87 6.49 -45.51
CA LEU A 122 0.55 6.30 -45.16
C LEU A 122 1.02 4.89 -45.49
N GLY A 123 2.27 4.69 -45.83
CA GLY A 123 2.87 3.37 -46.05
C GLY A 123 2.93 2.54 -44.77
N ALA A 124 2.98 1.20 -44.91
CA ALA A 124 3.18 0.30 -43.79
C ALA A 124 4.45 0.64 -42.99
N LEU A 125 4.38 0.59 -41.69
CA LEU A 125 5.54 0.80 -40.79
C LEU A 125 6.27 -0.51 -40.52
N TYR A 126 5.55 -1.58 -40.39
CA TYR A 126 6.06 -2.92 -40.09
C TYR A 126 5.98 -3.81 -41.31
N SER A 127 7.08 -4.52 -41.60
CA SER A 127 7.10 -5.49 -42.71
C SER A 127 6.27 -6.75 -42.37
N ALA A 128 5.86 -7.49 -43.37
CA ALA A 128 5.17 -8.78 -43.17
C ALA A 128 6.08 -9.79 -42.48
N GLU A 129 7.38 -9.74 -42.72
CA GLU A 129 8.40 -10.58 -42.08
C GLU A 129 8.53 -10.26 -40.59
N ASP A 130 8.60 -8.96 -40.24
CA ASP A 130 8.60 -8.55 -38.81
C ASP A 130 7.35 -9.05 -38.11
N ILE A 131 6.16 -8.81 -38.69
CA ILE A 131 4.89 -9.25 -38.11
C ILE A 131 4.89 -10.77 -37.89
N TYR A 132 5.40 -11.54 -38.85
CA TYR A 132 5.52 -13.01 -38.74
C TYR A 132 6.44 -13.38 -37.56
N HIS A 133 7.61 -12.81 -37.43
CA HIS A 133 8.53 -13.12 -36.33
C HIS A 133 7.94 -12.79 -34.96
N TYR A 134 7.28 -11.63 -34.83
CA TYR A 134 6.61 -11.27 -33.57
C TYR A 134 5.39 -12.14 -33.24
N GLY A 135 4.79 -12.76 -34.23
CA GLY A 135 3.65 -13.68 -34.07
C GLY A 135 4.05 -15.15 -33.91
N SER A 136 5.24 -15.54 -34.40
CA SER A 136 5.69 -16.94 -34.43
C SER A 136 5.96 -17.54 -33.03
N GLY A 137 6.35 -16.68 -32.07
CA GLY A 137 6.79 -17.12 -30.75
C GLY A 137 8.17 -17.83 -30.73
N GLU A 138 8.93 -17.78 -31.83
CA GLU A 138 10.25 -18.43 -31.94
C GLU A 138 11.23 -17.97 -30.86
N ASN A 139 11.30 -16.67 -30.62
CA ASN A 139 12.11 -16.09 -29.55
C ASN A 139 11.42 -14.86 -28.95
N PRO A 140 10.74 -15.00 -27.79
CA PRO A 140 9.99 -13.92 -27.17
C PRO A 140 10.88 -12.81 -26.58
N TYR A 141 12.20 -13.02 -26.53
CA TYR A 141 13.16 -12.02 -26.06
C TYR A 141 13.76 -11.21 -27.20
N ARG A 142 13.87 -11.79 -28.39
CA ARG A 142 14.30 -11.11 -29.61
C ARG A 142 13.14 -10.39 -30.28
N TYR A 143 12.00 -11.06 -30.38
CA TYR A 143 10.76 -10.55 -30.94
C TYR A 143 9.75 -10.37 -29.79
N ALA A 144 9.94 -9.33 -29.01
CA ALA A 144 9.24 -9.13 -27.76
C ALA A 144 7.71 -9.12 -27.92
N ASN A 145 7.06 -9.96 -27.16
CA ASN A 145 5.61 -9.98 -27.00
C ASN A 145 5.30 -10.10 -25.50
N VAL A 146 5.48 -8.98 -24.78
CA VAL A 146 5.49 -8.98 -23.33
C VAL A 146 4.09 -8.79 -22.79
N ASN A 147 3.60 -9.79 -22.05
CA ASN A 147 2.40 -9.66 -21.24
C ASN A 147 2.80 -9.31 -19.78
N MET A 148 2.64 -8.07 -19.40
CA MET A 148 3.00 -7.59 -18.05
C MET A 148 2.13 -8.19 -16.94
N TYR A 149 0.98 -8.77 -17.26
CA TYR A 149 0.13 -9.51 -16.31
C TYR A 149 0.50 -10.99 -16.20
N SER A 150 1.53 -11.44 -16.92
CA SER A 150 2.02 -12.82 -16.85
C SER A 150 2.49 -13.21 -15.45
N SER A 151 2.33 -14.48 -15.12
CA SER A 151 2.90 -15.08 -13.91
C SER A 151 4.44 -15.08 -13.90
N ASP A 152 5.09 -14.65 -14.97
CA ASP A 152 6.54 -14.44 -15.01
C ASP A 152 6.95 -13.24 -14.16
N TYR A 153 6.13 -12.19 -14.12
CA TYR A 153 6.40 -10.93 -13.45
C TYR A 153 5.63 -10.75 -12.15
N ILE A 154 4.41 -11.28 -12.07
CA ILE A 154 3.53 -11.12 -10.92
C ILE A 154 3.11 -12.46 -10.33
N LYS A 155 2.77 -12.46 -9.05
CA LYS A 155 2.25 -13.65 -8.35
C LYS A 155 0.79 -13.88 -8.72
N LYS A 156 0.39 -15.13 -8.86
CA LYS A 156 -1.03 -15.50 -9.03
C LYS A 156 -1.88 -15.16 -7.80
N ALA A 157 -1.25 -15.14 -6.63
CA ALA A 157 -1.86 -14.74 -5.37
C ALA A 157 -0.82 -14.12 -4.44
N TYR A 158 -1.23 -13.19 -3.59
CA TYR A 158 -0.40 -12.65 -2.53
C TYR A 158 -1.15 -12.66 -1.20
N ASN A 159 -0.41 -12.78 -0.11
CA ASN A 159 -0.96 -12.99 1.22
C ASN A 159 -1.12 -11.69 2.00
N ARG A 160 -2.18 -11.66 2.80
CA ARG A 160 -2.36 -10.74 3.92
C ARG A 160 -2.76 -11.54 5.15
N SER A 161 -2.07 -11.32 6.26
CA SER A 161 -2.34 -11.98 7.54
C SER A 161 -2.40 -10.93 8.64
N ASP A 162 -3.27 -11.15 9.62
CA ASP A 162 -3.32 -10.36 10.84
C ASP A 162 -3.55 -11.25 12.06
N VAL A 163 -3.00 -10.81 13.18
CA VAL A 163 -3.22 -11.42 14.49
C VAL A 163 -3.69 -10.33 15.43
N THR A 164 -4.79 -10.57 16.10
CA THR A 164 -5.36 -9.68 17.11
C THR A 164 -5.49 -10.41 18.43
N ALA A 165 -4.98 -9.83 19.50
CA ALA A 165 -5.22 -10.25 20.87
C ALA A 165 -6.02 -9.17 21.60
N GLU A 166 -7.17 -9.55 22.14
CA GLU A 166 -8.00 -8.71 23.01
C GLU A 166 -7.93 -9.25 24.42
N ILE A 167 -7.58 -8.40 25.38
CA ILE A 167 -7.46 -8.74 26.80
C ILE A 167 -8.30 -7.76 27.57
N SER A 168 -9.23 -8.24 28.36
CA SER A 168 -10.11 -7.39 29.16
C SER A 168 -10.48 -8.06 30.47
N GLY A 169 -10.80 -7.25 31.47
CA GLY A 169 -11.22 -7.72 32.77
C GLY A 169 -11.23 -6.61 33.80
N GLY A 170 -11.44 -6.97 35.04
CA GLY A 170 -11.41 -6.02 36.13
C GLY A 170 -12.47 -6.30 37.20
N ASN A 171 -12.62 -5.34 38.10
CA ASN A 171 -13.58 -5.38 39.17
C ASN A 171 -14.38 -4.07 39.25
N HIS A 172 -15.22 -3.90 40.29
CA HIS A 172 -16.03 -2.69 40.49
C HIS A 172 -15.23 -1.38 40.66
N ARG A 173 -13.91 -1.45 40.95
CA ARG A 173 -13.04 -0.26 41.13
C ARG A 173 -12.18 0.05 39.94
N ALA A 174 -11.80 -0.99 39.22
CA ALA A 174 -10.94 -0.82 38.05
C ALA A 174 -11.21 -1.88 37.00
N HIS A 175 -11.39 -1.50 35.77
CA HIS A 175 -11.46 -2.41 34.66
C HIS A 175 -10.65 -1.89 33.46
N PHE A 176 -10.17 -2.81 32.66
CA PHE A 176 -9.29 -2.51 31.55
C PHE A 176 -9.68 -3.30 30.31
N TYR A 177 -9.30 -2.71 29.16
CA TYR A 177 -9.34 -3.34 27.86
C TYR A 177 -8.04 -3.06 27.13
N THR A 178 -7.43 -4.09 26.55
CA THR A 178 -6.23 -3.99 25.72
C THR A 178 -6.47 -4.71 24.40
N ASN A 179 -6.07 -4.07 23.31
CA ASN A 179 -6.10 -4.66 21.97
C ASN A 179 -4.70 -4.55 21.37
N ILE A 180 -4.15 -5.66 20.92
CA ILE A 180 -2.87 -5.75 20.21
C ILE A 180 -3.18 -6.35 18.86
N ASN A 181 -2.93 -5.61 17.80
CA ASN A 181 -3.14 -6.06 16.42
C ASN A 181 -1.84 -5.94 15.61
N TYR A 182 -1.40 -7.04 15.04
CA TYR A 182 -0.29 -7.08 14.09
C TYR A 182 -0.81 -7.48 12.71
N LEU A 183 -0.43 -6.70 11.70
CA LEU A 183 -0.79 -6.90 10.31
C LEU A 183 0.46 -7.06 9.46
N ARG A 184 0.43 -8.04 8.55
CA ARG A 184 1.39 -8.16 7.46
C ARG A 184 0.66 -8.36 6.14
N SER A 185 1.01 -7.56 5.13
CA SER A 185 0.50 -7.69 3.77
C SER A 185 1.66 -7.71 2.80
N ASN A 186 1.72 -8.72 1.95
CA ASN A 186 2.66 -8.79 0.83
C ASN A 186 2.09 -8.06 -0.39
N ASP A 187 2.87 -7.98 -1.47
CA ASP A 187 2.47 -7.38 -2.74
C ASP A 187 2.47 -8.43 -3.85
N VAL A 188 1.84 -8.09 -4.96
CA VAL A 188 1.66 -8.94 -6.12
C VAL A 188 2.97 -9.21 -6.90
N PHE A 189 3.95 -8.31 -6.84
CA PHE A 189 5.21 -8.46 -7.56
C PHE A 189 6.08 -9.61 -7.04
N LYS A 190 6.78 -10.30 -7.95
CA LYS A 190 7.52 -11.50 -7.58
C LYS A 190 9.02 -11.43 -7.84
N ILE A 191 9.51 -10.49 -8.61
CA ILE A 191 10.92 -10.39 -9.01
C ILE A 191 11.56 -9.05 -8.62
N GLY A 192 12.89 -9.02 -8.56
CA GLY A 192 13.69 -7.84 -8.26
C GLY A 192 13.41 -7.23 -6.88
N GLU A 193 13.58 -5.94 -6.75
CA GLU A 193 13.29 -5.21 -5.50
C GLU A 193 11.81 -5.27 -5.11
N ALA A 194 10.91 -5.31 -6.11
CA ALA A 194 9.48 -5.33 -5.89
C ALA A 194 8.95 -6.61 -5.21
N LYS A 195 9.70 -7.72 -5.23
CA LYS A 195 9.31 -8.94 -4.48
C LYS A 195 9.24 -8.73 -2.96
N HIS A 196 9.94 -7.71 -2.46
CA HIS A 196 9.99 -7.34 -1.05
C HIS A 196 8.97 -6.26 -0.68
N ASN A 197 8.15 -5.80 -1.64
CA ASN A 197 7.07 -4.88 -1.36
C ASN A 197 6.09 -5.46 -0.34
N GLY A 198 5.57 -4.59 0.50
CA GLY A 198 4.61 -5.01 1.49
C GLY A 198 4.45 -4.01 2.63
N THR A 199 3.51 -4.31 3.50
CA THR A 199 3.16 -3.49 4.66
C THR A 199 3.23 -4.34 5.92
N ASN A 200 3.82 -3.79 6.98
CA ASN A 200 3.73 -4.30 8.33
C ASN A 200 3.10 -3.22 9.20
N GLY A 201 2.17 -3.60 10.04
CA GLY A 201 1.48 -2.70 10.97
C GLY A 201 1.37 -3.32 12.34
N LEU A 202 1.58 -2.51 13.38
CA LEU A 202 1.35 -2.87 14.77
C LEU A 202 0.49 -1.77 15.41
N ASN A 203 -0.64 -2.16 15.98
CA ASN A 203 -1.49 -1.28 16.78
C ASN A 203 -1.62 -1.85 18.18
N ILE A 204 -1.47 -1.00 19.18
CA ILE A 204 -1.69 -1.34 20.57
C ILE A 204 -2.60 -0.27 21.17
N ARG A 205 -3.72 -0.69 21.74
CA ARG A 205 -4.63 0.17 22.51
C ARG A 205 -4.76 -0.37 23.92
N GLY A 206 -4.75 0.52 24.89
CA GLY A 206 -5.09 0.26 26.27
C GLY A 206 -6.10 1.28 26.77
N ASN A 207 -7.20 0.83 27.35
CA ASN A 207 -8.22 1.65 28.01
C ASN A 207 -8.37 1.17 29.45
N VAL A 208 -8.29 2.07 30.40
CA VAL A 208 -8.47 1.80 31.83
C VAL A 208 -9.50 2.76 32.39
N ASP A 209 -10.48 2.22 33.06
CA ASP A 209 -11.51 2.98 33.80
C ASP A 209 -11.36 2.70 35.30
N LEU A 210 -11.41 3.74 36.10
CA LEU A 210 -11.19 3.72 37.53
C LEU A 210 -12.38 4.35 38.27
N THR A 211 -12.90 3.67 39.25
CA THR A 211 -13.86 4.20 40.23
C THR A 211 -13.10 4.47 41.53
N LEU A 212 -12.72 5.72 41.72
CA LEU A 212 -11.91 6.13 42.90
C LEU A 212 -12.75 6.12 44.18
N ASN A 213 -13.98 6.59 44.05
CA ASN A 213 -15.01 6.52 45.11
C ASN A 213 -16.40 6.69 44.48
N ASP A 214 -17.46 6.80 45.30
CA ASP A 214 -18.85 6.86 44.87
C ASP A 214 -19.20 8.06 43.98
N PHE A 215 -18.35 9.08 43.93
CA PHE A 215 -18.59 10.33 43.19
C PHE A 215 -17.45 10.74 42.25
N ILE A 216 -16.31 10.02 42.28
CA ILE A 216 -15.18 10.29 41.35
C ILE A 216 -14.85 9.07 40.53
N THR A 217 -14.94 9.22 39.21
CA THR A 217 -14.42 8.26 38.24
C THR A 217 -13.34 8.89 37.38
N ALA A 218 -12.36 8.11 37.00
CA ALA A 218 -11.29 8.56 36.10
C ALA A 218 -11.09 7.52 34.99
N TYR A 219 -10.50 7.95 33.89
CA TYR A 219 -10.10 7.03 32.83
C TYR A 219 -8.79 7.45 32.20
N VAL A 220 -8.10 6.46 31.64
CA VAL A 220 -6.92 6.64 30.81
C VAL A 220 -7.06 5.79 29.57
N ASN A 221 -6.84 6.39 28.40
CA ASN A 221 -6.79 5.69 27.13
C ASN A 221 -5.42 6.00 26.49
N ALA A 222 -4.78 4.98 25.98
CA ALA A 222 -3.55 5.13 25.20
C ALA A 222 -3.62 4.27 23.94
N LYS A 223 -3.10 4.80 22.83
CA LYS A 223 -2.95 4.05 21.59
C LYS A 223 -1.62 4.36 20.96
N VAL A 224 -0.96 3.32 20.46
CA VAL A 224 0.28 3.42 19.69
C VAL A 224 0.09 2.66 18.38
N SER A 225 0.51 3.26 17.28
CA SER A 225 0.49 2.63 15.97
C SER A 225 1.83 2.80 15.27
N PHE A 226 2.30 1.71 14.69
CA PHE A 226 3.51 1.67 13.86
C PHE A 226 3.18 1.02 12.53
N TYR A 227 3.36 1.74 11.44
CA TYR A 227 3.20 1.21 10.09
C TYR A 227 4.47 1.42 9.30
N SER A 228 4.82 0.40 8.53
CA SER A 228 5.95 0.43 7.61
C SER A 228 5.54 -0.19 6.29
N ARG A 229 5.55 0.62 5.23
CA ARG A 229 5.27 0.19 3.87
C ARG A 229 6.55 0.29 3.05
N ARG A 230 6.98 -0.83 2.49
CA ARG A 230 8.08 -0.87 1.53
C ARG A 230 7.51 -1.03 0.12
N SER A 231 8.01 -0.25 -0.82
CA SER A 231 7.68 -0.33 -2.24
C SER A 231 8.92 -0.09 -3.09
N ALA A 232 9.01 -0.73 -4.25
CA ALA A 232 9.97 -0.35 -5.28
C ALA A 232 9.72 1.10 -5.73
N ASN A 233 10.76 1.79 -6.22
CA ASN A 233 10.65 3.21 -6.58
C ASN A 233 9.83 3.46 -7.85
N GLY A 234 9.66 2.46 -8.71
CA GLY A 234 8.83 2.56 -9.90
C GLY A 234 7.33 2.63 -9.54
N SER A 235 6.59 3.50 -10.22
CA SER A 235 5.13 3.64 -10.05
C SER A 235 4.35 3.44 -11.35
N TYR A 236 5.05 3.21 -12.45
CA TYR A 236 4.52 3.26 -13.82
C TYR A 236 4.04 1.88 -14.36
N TYR A 237 4.23 0.79 -13.64
CA TYR A 237 4.00 -0.58 -14.14
C TYR A 237 2.61 -0.78 -14.77
N TRP A 238 1.55 -0.45 -14.04
CA TRP A 238 0.18 -0.69 -14.50
C TRP A 238 -0.26 0.25 -15.61
N SER A 239 0.19 1.49 -15.58
CA SER A 239 -0.06 2.42 -16.69
C SER A 239 0.74 2.01 -17.93
N ALA A 240 1.97 1.56 -17.77
CA ALA A 240 2.76 1.03 -18.88
C ALA A 240 2.09 -0.17 -19.56
N ALA A 241 1.52 -1.09 -18.78
CA ALA A 241 0.81 -2.25 -19.29
C ALA A 241 -0.36 -1.89 -20.21
N SER A 242 -0.98 -0.72 -20.02
CA SER A 242 -2.13 -0.24 -20.81
C SER A 242 -1.78 0.78 -21.88
N THR A 243 -0.61 1.41 -21.85
CA THR A 243 -0.26 2.52 -22.74
C THR A 243 0.89 2.23 -23.68
N LEU A 244 1.79 1.32 -23.32
CA LEU A 244 2.93 0.99 -24.18
C LEU A 244 2.51 0.06 -25.32
N ARG A 245 3.16 0.25 -26.46
CA ARG A 245 3.02 -0.64 -27.62
C ARG A 245 3.64 -1.99 -27.28
N PRO A 246 2.95 -3.12 -27.41
CA PRO A 246 3.44 -4.41 -26.97
C PRO A 246 4.78 -4.82 -27.62
N ASN A 247 4.97 -4.51 -28.89
CA ASN A 247 6.22 -4.78 -29.62
C ASN A 247 7.39 -3.85 -29.25
N ARG A 248 7.18 -2.88 -28.35
CA ARG A 248 8.20 -1.95 -27.84
C ARG A 248 8.47 -2.10 -26.36
N ILE A 249 7.80 -3.00 -25.68
CA ILE A 249 8.11 -3.31 -24.27
C ILE A 249 9.38 -4.15 -24.25
N SER A 250 10.46 -3.56 -23.78
CA SER A 250 11.74 -4.26 -23.64
C SER A 250 11.65 -5.34 -22.54
N PRO A 251 11.97 -6.61 -22.85
CA PRO A 251 11.82 -7.71 -21.89
C PRO A 251 12.95 -7.78 -20.87
N LEU A 252 12.75 -8.62 -19.86
CA LEU A 252 13.84 -9.17 -19.04
C LEU A 252 14.42 -10.38 -19.76
N ILE A 253 15.68 -10.30 -20.22
CA ILE A 253 16.32 -11.37 -20.98
C ILE A 253 17.15 -12.25 -20.05
N PRO A 254 16.92 -13.59 -20.06
CA PRO A 254 17.70 -14.51 -19.26
C PRO A 254 19.19 -14.53 -19.70
N LEU A 255 20.10 -14.58 -18.71
CA LEU A 255 21.54 -14.68 -18.96
C LEU A 255 21.91 -15.94 -19.77
N SER A 256 21.07 -16.98 -19.71
CA SER A 256 21.28 -18.24 -20.45
C SER A 256 21.24 -18.11 -21.97
N TYR A 257 20.81 -16.97 -22.50
CA TYR A 257 20.90 -16.68 -23.94
C TYR A 257 22.27 -16.17 -24.38
N ILE A 258 23.12 -15.73 -23.42
CA ILE A 258 24.46 -15.27 -23.72
C ILE A 258 25.34 -16.48 -24.05
N ASP A 259 26.00 -16.45 -25.23
CA ASP A 259 26.94 -17.50 -25.62
C ASP A 259 28.08 -17.60 -24.59
N ALA A 260 28.47 -18.81 -24.26
CA ALA A 260 29.53 -19.04 -23.29
C ALA A 260 30.88 -18.39 -23.70
N ASN A 261 31.13 -18.24 -25.00
CA ASN A 261 32.33 -17.63 -25.55
C ASN A 261 32.23 -16.09 -25.73
N ALA A 262 31.10 -15.48 -25.42
CA ALA A 262 30.89 -14.03 -25.52
C ALA A 262 31.53 -13.30 -24.32
N ALA A 263 32.86 -13.32 -24.21
CA ALA A 263 33.61 -12.82 -23.05
C ALA A 263 33.24 -11.37 -22.72
N SER A 264 33.13 -10.48 -23.72
CA SER A 264 32.77 -9.07 -23.50
C SER A 264 31.36 -8.88 -22.94
N ALA A 265 30.41 -9.73 -23.31
CA ALA A 265 29.07 -9.70 -22.76
C ALA A 265 29.06 -10.16 -21.30
N TRP A 266 29.81 -11.21 -20.98
CA TRP A 266 29.95 -11.70 -19.60
C TRP A 266 30.67 -10.69 -18.71
N ASP A 267 31.67 -9.96 -19.20
CA ASP A 267 32.33 -8.88 -18.46
C ASP A 267 31.34 -7.77 -18.10
N LEU A 268 30.46 -7.37 -19.02
CA LEU A 268 29.42 -6.40 -18.74
C LEU A 268 28.43 -6.88 -17.68
N VAL A 269 28.02 -8.15 -17.74
CA VAL A 269 27.12 -8.76 -16.75
C VAL A 269 27.80 -8.87 -15.38
N ALA A 270 29.06 -9.31 -15.33
CA ALA A 270 29.81 -9.44 -14.08
C ALA A 270 30.01 -8.11 -13.34
N ASN A 271 30.13 -7.02 -14.09
CA ASN A 271 30.27 -5.65 -13.60
C ASN A 271 28.94 -4.92 -13.42
N SER A 272 27.79 -5.57 -13.68
CA SER A 272 26.48 -4.96 -13.51
C SER A 272 26.02 -5.03 -12.05
N ASN A 273 25.49 -3.90 -11.55
CA ASN A 273 24.89 -3.83 -10.23
C ASN A 273 23.41 -4.23 -10.20
N ASN A 274 22.77 -4.35 -11.35
CA ASN A 274 21.31 -4.49 -11.48
C ASN A 274 20.90 -5.69 -12.35
N ILE A 275 21.57 -6.83 -12.18
CA ILE A 275 21.07 -8.10 -12.70
C ILE A 275 19.89 -8.55 -11.83
N VAL A 276 18.71 -8.62 -12.42
CA VAL A 276 17.46 -8.92 -11.71
C VAL A 276 17.47 -10.39 -11.26
N ASP A 277 17.40 -10.58 -9.94
CA ASP A 277 17.45 -11.89 -9.27
C ASP A 277 18.67 -12.78 -9.65
N GLY A 278 19.74 -12.17 -10.16
CA GLY A 278 20.94 -12.90 -10.64
C GLY A 278 20.68 -13.73 -11.91
N LYS A 279 19.58 -13.49 -12.62
CA LYS A 279 19.13 -14.31 -13.75
C LYS A 279 18.84 -13.54 -15.03
N TYR A 280 18.46 -12.27 -14.91
CA TYR A 280 17.97 -11.48 -16.03
C TYR A 280 18.73 -10.17 -16.14
N PHE A 281 19.06 -9.78 -17.36
CA PHE A 281 19.44 -8.39 -17.64
C PHE A 281 18.28 -7.61 -18.25
N LEU A 282 18.33 -6.31 -18.09
CA LEU A 282 17.32 -5.37 -18.58
C LEU A 282 17.63 -5.06 -20.04
N ALA A 283 16.75 -5.49 -20.95
CA ALA A 283 16.89 -5.12 -22.35
C ALA A 283 16.60 -3.63 -22.57
N GLY A 284 17.25 -3.05 -23.58
CA GLY A 284 17.03 -1.70 -24.06
C GLY A 284 17.54 -1.57 -25.48
N THR A 285 17.28 -0.42 -26.12
CA THR A 285 17.76 -0.10 -27.45
C THR A 285 18.38 1.28 -27.44
N GLN A 286 19.12 1.64 -28.49
CA GLN A 286 19.66 2.99 -28.62
C GLN A 286 18.57 4.08 -28.67
N SER A 287 17.42 3.76 -29.22
CA SER A 287 16.28 4.69 -29.32
C SER A 287 15.41 4.70 -28.05
N ASP A 288 15.49 3.65 -27.21
CA ASP A 288 14.81 3.58 -25.94
C ASP A 288 15.72 2.87 -24.91
N MET A 289 16.39 3.69 -24.11
CA MET A 289 17.35 3.26 -23.11
C MET A 289 16.68 2.98 -21.76
N THR A 290 15.36 3.01 -21.66
CA THR A 290 14.59 2.71 -20.46
C THR A 290 14.04 1.30 -20.51
N ASN A 291 13.63 0.78 -19.36
CA ASN A 291 12.98 -0.51 -19.24
C ASN A 291 11.97 -0.44 -18.10
N VAL A 292 10.71 -0.71 -18.39
CA VAL A 292 9.61 -0.64 -17.40
C VAL A 292 9.86 -1.57 -16.21
N PHE A 293 10.43 -2.73 -16.46
CA PHE A 293 10.79 -3.64 -15.36
C PHE A 293 11.97 -3.09 -14.57
N GLY A 294 12.92 -2.42 -15.23
CA GLY A 294 14.04 -1.76 -14.59
C GLY A 294 13.61 -0.66 -13.65
N ASP A 295 12.68 0.18 -14.06
CA ASP A 295 12.09 1.22 -13.20
C ASP A 295 11.44 0.64 -11.96
N TYR A 296 10.86 -0.54 -12.06
CA TYR A 296 10.13 -1.16 -10.95
C TYR A 296 10.96 -2.14 -10.13
N TYR A 297 11.87 -2.87 -10.78
CA TYR A 297 12.62 -3.95 -10.14
C TYR A 297 14.07 -3.58 -9.79
N ALA A 298 14.67 -2.59 -10.43
CA ALA A 298 16.09 -2.26 -10.27
C ALA A 298 16.38 -0.84 -9.77
N SER A 299 15.43 0.10 -9.87
CA SER A 299 15.64 1.51 -9.50
C SER A 299 15.74 1.76 -7.97
N GLY A 300 15.72 0.70 -7.16
CA GLY A 300 15.77 0.76 -5.72
C GLY A 300 14.39 0.71 -5.07
N TYR A 301 14.32 1.18 -3.83
CA TYR A 301 13.08 1.12 -3.05
C TYR A 301 12.91 2.30 -2.11
N SER A 302 11.69 2.53 -1.70
CA SER A 302 11.34 3.45 -0.63
C SER A 302 10.58 2.73 0.48
N LYS A 303 10.71 3.25 1.69
CA LYS A 303 10.04 2.77 2.89
C LYS A 303 9.38 3.93 3.58
N ALA A 304 8.05 4.00 3.47
CA ALA A 304 7.23 4.90 4.26
C ALA A 304 7.07 4.34 5.68
N THR A 305 7.26 5.16 6.68
CA THR A 305 7.09 4.80 8.09
C THR A 305 6.20 5.83 8.76
N ASP A 306 5.08 5.35 9.29
CA ASP A 306 4.11 6.13 10.03
C ASP A 306 4.09 5.67 11.48
N ARG A 307 4.13 6.61 12.41
CA ARG A 307 4.03 6.36 13.84
C ARG A 307 3.00 7.31 14.42
N SER A 308 2.10 6.80 15.24
CA SER A 308 1.16 7.65 15.96
C SER A 308 1.05 7.22 17.42
N PHE A 309 0.86 8.21 18.26
CA PHE A 309 0.57 8.05 19.68
C PHE A 309 -0.64 8.92 20.01
N GLN A 310 -1.62 8.34 20.69
CA GLN A 310 -2.81 9.02 21.17
C GLN A 310 -2.95 8.74 22.66
N PHE A 311 -3.20 9.75 23.44
CA PHE A 311 -3.38 9.64 24.88
C PHE A 311 -4.54 10.51 25.34
N ASP A 312 -5.36 9.96 26.20
CA ASP A 312 -6.44 10.67 26.89
C ASP A 312 -6.45 10.32 28.36
N ALA A 313 -6.64 11.31 29.20
CA ALA A 313 -6.98 11.13 30.59
C ALA A 313 -8.14 12.04 30.95
N GLY A 314 -9.06 11.55 31.75
CA GLY A 314 -10.22 12.32 32.16
C GLY A 314 -10.71 11.95 33.56
N VAL A 315 -11.38 12.90 34.19
CA VAL A 315 -11.99 12.74 35.52
C VAL A 315 -13.41 13.25 35.45
N ASN A 316 -14.34 12.46 35.99
CA ASN A 316 -15.73 12.85 36.18
C ASN A 316 -16.02 12.91 37.68
N ILE A 317 -16.64 13.99 38.13
CA ILE A 317 -17.01 14.22 39.52
C ILE A 317 -18.52 14.44 39.60
N GLY A 318 -19.22 13.51 40.26
CA GLY A 318 -20.64 13.67 40.58
C GLY A 318 -20.81 14.63 41.77
N LEU A 319 -21.55 15.71 41.55
CA LEU A 319 -21.80 16.74 42.53
C LEU A 319 -23.24 16.72 43.04
N ASP A 320 -23.90 15.56 42.99
CA ASP A 320 -25.31 15.38 43.43
C ASP A 320 -25.55 15.81 44.88
N LYS A 321 -24.51 15.76 45.71
CA LYS A 321 -24.57 16.24 47.11
C LYS A 321 -24.68 17.78 47.21
N VAL A 322 -24.25 18.48 46.18
CA VAL A 322 -24.32 19.97 46.09
C VAL A 322 -25.62 20.36 45.41
N LEU A 323 -25.89 19.75 44.25
CA LEU A 323 -27.11 19.98 43.48
C LEU A 323 -27.42 18.70 42.71
N LYS A 324 -28.66 18.19 42.87
CA LYS A 324 -29.10 16.97 42.20
C LYS A 324 -28.95 17.05 40.68
N GLY A 325 -28.22 16.08 40.09
CA GLY A 325 -27.93 16.01 38.67
C GLY A 325 -26.75 16.86 38.23
N LEU A 326 -26.06 17.55 39.15
CA LEU A 326 -24.85 18.30 38.81
C LEU A 326 -23.66 17.35 38.70
N SER A 327 -22.86 17.53 37.64
CA SER A 327 -21.58 16.83 37.46
C SER A 327 -20.54 17.77 36.87
N PHE A 328 -19.29 17.52 37.19
CA PHE A 328 -18.14 18.18 36.59
C PHE A 328 -17.29 17.14 35.88
N HIS A 329 -16.83 17.47 34.70
CA HIS A 329 -15.97 16.61 33.91
C HIS A 329 -14.83 17.42 33.28
N THR A 330 -13.67 16.84 33.29
CA THR A 330 -12.50 17.41 32.62
C THR A 330 -11.70 16.34 31.93
N ARG A 331 -11.08 16.72 30.82
CA ARG A 331 -10.27 15.82 29.98
C ARG A 331 -9.01 16.53 29.48
N PHE A 332 -7.95 15.80 29.42
CA PHE A 332 -6.73 16.14 28.70
C PHE A 332 -6.50 15.09 27.62
N SER A 333 -6.20 15.52 26.40
CA SER A 333 -5.90 14.65 25.27
C SER A 333 -4.69 15.17 24.52
N VAL A 334 -3.80 14.28 24.10
CA VAL A 334 -2.69 14.59 23.22
C VAL A 334 -2.55 13.55 22.13
N ASP A 335 -2.44 14.01 20.90
CA ASP A 335 -2.15 13.20 19.74
C ASP A 335 -0.83 13.65 19.12
N TYR A 336 0.03 12.70 18.84
CA TYR A 336 1.29 12.92 18.17
C TYR A 336 1.46 11.92 17.03
N SER A 337 1.86 12.39 15.87
CA SER A 337 2.15 11.52 14.73
C SER A 337 3.36 12.00 13.95
N THR A 338 4.13 11.03 13.44
CA THR A 338 5.22 11.27 12.51
C THR A 338 5.08 10.39 11.29
N ALA A 339 5.35 10.96 10.12
CA ALA A 339 5.43 10.23 8.87
C ALA A 339 6.70 10.64 8.12
N TYR A 340 7.47 9.67 7.66
CA TYR A 340 8.66 9.92 6.85
C TYR A 340 8.89 8.80 5.84
N ILE A 341 9.55 9.14 4.75
CA ILE A 341 9.94 8.21 3.71
C ILE A 341 11.46 8.15 3.65
N THR A 342 11.99 6.94 3.72
CA THR A 342 13.41 6.68 3.46
C THR A 342 13.54 5.94 2.14
N SER A 343 14.51 6.31 1.30
CA SER A 343 14.68 5.71 -0.02
C SER A 343 16.13 5.46 -0.37
N TYR A 344 16.32 4.43 -1.17
CA TYR A 344 17.55 4.15 -1.91
C TYR A 344 17.22 4.26 -3.40
N ASN A 345 17.85 5.21 -4.09
CA ASN A 345 17.59 5.47 -5.50
C ASN A 345 18.78 4.96 -6.31
N ASN A 346 18.54 3.91 -7.08
CA ASN A 346 19.52 3.32 -7.97
C ASN A 346 19.32 3.84 -9.39
N SER A 347 20.42 4.02 -10.13
CA SER A 347 20.39 4.02 -11.59
C SER A 347 20.71 2.62 -12.09
N TYR A 348 20.10 2.24 -13.20
CA TYR A 348 20.30 0.93 -13.82
C TYR A 348 20.69 1.10 -15.30
N ALA A 349 21.59 0.22 -15.75
CA ALA A 349 21.90 0.09 -17.16
C ALA A 349 20.85 -0.78 -17.86
N THR A 350 20.64 -0.50 -19.14
CA THR A 350 19.98 -1.40 -20.08
C THR A 350 21.00 -1.90 -21.10
N TYR A 351 20.72 -3.04 -21.68
CA TYR A 351 21.64 -3.71 -22.60
C TYR A 351 20.92 -4.05 -23.90
N ALA A 352 21.48 -3.64 -25.05
CA ALA A 352 21.03 -4.09 -26.36
C ALA A 352 21.79 -5.36 -26.74
N PRO A 353 21.09 -6.49 -26.92
CA PRO A 353 21.73 -7.73 -27.33
C PRO A 353 22.04 -7.75 -28.81
N THR A 354 23.22 -8.25 -29.18
CA THR A 354 23.55 -8.64 -30.55
C THR A 354 23.22 -10.11 -30.70
N TRP A 355 22.17 -10.39 -31.46
CA TRP A 355 21.70 -11.75 -31.70
C TRP A 355 22.44 -12.41 -32.84
N SER A 356 22.70 -13.72 -32.72
CA SER A 356 23.18 -14.62 -33.77
C SER A 356 22.37 -15.90 -33.75
N ASN A 357 22.25 -16.56 -34.90
CA ASN A 357 21.62 -17.87 -34.98
C ASN A 357 22.71 -18.95 -35.15
N ASN A 358 22.78 -19.87 -34.21
CA ASN A 358 23.71 -20.97 -34.25
C ASN A 358 22.94 -22.29 -34.32
N GLY A 359 22.90 -22.90 -35.48
CA GLY A 359 22.23 -24.20 -35.69
C GLY A 359 20.72 -24.17 -35.41
N GLY A 360 20.05 -23.08 -35.71
CA GLY A 360 18.60 -22.88 -35.49
C GLY A 360 18.26 -22.36 -34.08
N LYS A 361 19.25 -22.11 -33.24
CA LYS A 361 19.07 -21.54 -31.89
C LYS A 361 19.60 -20.11 -31.84
N ASP A 362 18.77 -19.18 -31.44
CA ASP A 362 19.20 -17.81 -31.16
C ASP A 362 20.06 -17.74 -29.90
N ILE A 363 21.21 -17.10 -30.02
CA ILE A 363 22.16 -16.83 -28.95
C ILE A 363 22.58 -15.35 -28.99
N ILE A 364 23.02 -14.84 -27.86
CA ILE A 364 23.55 -13.47 -27.74
C ILE A 364 25.07 -13.55 -27.77
N VAL A 365 25.68 -12.94 -28.80
CA VAL A 365 27.13 -12.92 -29.00
C VAL A 365 27.78 -11.62 -28.52
N GLY A 366 27.00 -10.62 -28.14
CA GLY A 366 27.49 -9.35 -27.63
C GLY A 366 26.39 -8.54 -26.95
N LEU A 367 26.78 -7.62 -26.10
CA LEU A 367 25.91 -6.65 -25.44
C LEU A 367 26.45 -5.23 -25.61
N THR A 368 25.58 -4.29 -25.86
CA THR A 368 25.90 -2.86 -25.80
C THR A 368 25.20 -2.25 -24.59
N LYS A 369 25.98 -1.68 -23.67
CA LYS A 369 25.47 -1.04 -22.45
C LYS A 369 25.01 0.38 -22.72
N TYR A 370 23.84 0.74 -22.19
CA TYR A 370 23.31 2.09 -22.11
C TYR A 370 23.05 2.48 -20.67
N ASN A 371 23.18 3.74 -20.37
CA ASN A 371 23.01 4.36 -19.05
C ASN A 371 24.06 3.93 -18.02
N GLU A 372 24.09 4.73 -16.95
CA GLU A 372 24.91 4.44 -15.78
C GLU A 372 24.26 3.37 -14.92
N ASP A 373 25.05 2.50 -14.38
CA ASP A 373 24.62 1.40 -13.51
C ASP A 373 25.24 1.59 -12.13
N LYS A 374 24.48 2.19 -11.21
CA LYS A 374 24.98 2.55 -9.88
C LYS A 374 23.94 2.27 -8.80
N LYS A 375 24.32 1.51 -7.78
CA LYS A 375 23.56 1.39 -6.56
C LYS A 375 23.84 2.55 -5.61
N SER A 376 22.79 3.09 -5.02
CA SER A 376 22.94 4.09 -3.97
C SER A 376 23.56 3.45 -2.72
N GLY A 377 24.66 4.02 -2.23
CA GLY A 377 25.24 3.68 -0.94
C GLY A 377 24.66 4.51 0.20
N VAL A 378 23.79 5.46 -0.06
CA VAL A 378 23.25 6.42 0.90
C VAL A 378 21.73 6.33 0.94
N GLN A 379 21.19 6.26 2.15
CA GLN A 379 19.77 6.36 2.39
C GLN A 379 19.35 7.84 2.39
N ASN A 380 18.36 8.16 1.57
CA ASN A 380 17.75 9.48 1.53
C ASN A 380 16.49 9.50 2.40
N ILE A 381 16.28 10.61 3.12
CA ILE A 381 15.04 10.87 3.87
C ILE A 381 14.29 11.99 3.17
N SER A 382 13.03 11.74 2.86
CA SER A 382 12.15 12.72 2.22
C SER A 382 10.73 12.63 2.77
N GLY A 383 9.96 13.71 2.63
CA GLY A 383 8.54 13.74 3.01
C GLY A 383 8.31 13.48 4.49
N SER A 384 9.15 14.03 5.39
CA SER A 384 8.90 13.96 6.83
C SER A 384 7.86 14.98 7.27
N SER A 385 6.97 14.57 8.18
CA SER A 385 6.02 15.44 8.84
C SER A 385 5.81 15.02 10.28
N ASP A 386 5.68 16.01 11.16
CA ASP A 386 5.37 15.83 12.58
C ASP A 386 4.12 16.64 12.90
N ASN A 387 3.15 16.00 13.54
CA ASN A 387 1.92 16.65 13.96
C ASN A 387 1.68 16.39 15.44
N GLN A 388 1.31 17.44 16.16
CA GLN A 388 0.90 17.35 17.57
C GLN A 388 -0.40 18.12 17.77
N THR A 389 -1.35 17.51 18.45
CA THR A 389 -2.61 18.14 18.86
C THR A 389 -2.80 17.94 20.34
N VAL A 390 -3.14 19.01 21.06
CA VAL A 390 -3.47 18.99 22.48
C VAL A 390 -4.86 19.57 22.67
N LEU A 391 -5.70 18.86 23.43
CA LEU A 391 -7.07 19.27 23.74
C LEU A 391 -7.30 19.23 25.25
N PHE A 392 -7.88 20.32 25.77
CA PHE A 392 -8.49 20.39 27.09
C PHE A 392 -9.99 20.61 26.96
N SER A 393 -10.80 19.93 27.75
CA SER A 393 -12.24 20.12 27.84
C SER A 393 -12.77 19.84 29.24
#